data_8e051d4b8612a227d6b87c85496b4d7c
#
_entry.id   8e051d4b8612a227d6b87c85496b4d7c
#
_cell.length_a   1.000
_cell.length_b   1.000
_cell.length_c   1.000
_cell.angle_alpha   90.00
_cell.angle_beta   90.00
_cell.angle_gamma   90.00
#
_symmetry.space_group_name_H-M   'P 1'
#
loop_
_entity.id
_entity.type
_entity.pdbx_description
1 polymer ?
#
loop_
_entity_poly.entity_id
_entity_poly.type
_entity_poly.pdbx_seq_one_letter_code
_entity_poly.pdbx_strand_id
1 'polypeptide(L)'
;MSKIYKGVSELIGKTPIIEAVNFEKAVEADATILAKLEYFNPAGSVKDRVALAMIEEAEKKGVLKKGATIIEPTSGNTGIGLAAVGVSKGYKVILTMPETMSIERRNLLKAYGAQIVLTEGAKGMTGAIKKADELKGEIENSVILGQFVNPANPAAHFATTGPEIWEDTDGKVDIFIAGVGTGGTVTGVGQYLKSKNPDVKIVAVEPATSPVLSQGKSGPHKIQGIGAGFVPDVLDTKVYDEILPIENEDAFKTGNKFAKTEGILVGISSGAALKAAEILSKRPENKGKTIVALLPDTGERYLSTALFEG
;
A
#
# COMPACT_ATOMS: atom_id res chain seq x y z
N MET A 1 21.31 -22.27 10.98
CA MET A 1 20.76 -21.23 11.88
C MET A 1 19.29 -21.50 12.10
N SER A 2 18.78 -21.33 13.31
CA SER A 2 17.36 -21.49 13.62
C SER A 2 16.55 -20.44 12.83
N LYS A 3 15.40 -20.88 12.22
CA LYS A 3 14.45 -19.99 11.52
C LYS A 3 13.24 -19.67 12.40
N ILE A 4 13.39 -19.68 13.73
CA ILE A 4 12.32 -19.38 14.66
C ILE A 4 12.28 -17.86 14.89
N TYR A 5 11.18 -17.23 14.52
CA TYR A 5 10.92 -15.80 14.69
C TYR A 5 10.31 -15.53 16.08
N LYS A 6 10.66 -14.41 16.69
CA LYS A 6 10.22 -14.04 18.04
C LYS A 6 8.97 -13.17 18.09
N GLY A 7 8.49 -12.71 16.93
CA GLY A 7 7.31 -11.88 16.87
C GLY A 7 6.96 -11.45 15.45
N VAL A 8 5.81 -10.80 15.30
CA VAL A 8 5.28 -10.37 13.99
C VAL A 8 6.23 -9.41 13.25
N SER A 9 6.95 -8.57 13.99
CA SER A 9 7.91 -7.60 13.39
C SER A 9 9.03 -8.28 12.59
N GLU A 10 9.45 -9.48 12.97
CA GLU A 10 10.50 -10.22 12.26
C GLU A 10 9.99 -10.93 10.98
N LEU A 11 8.66 -11.03 10.83
CA LEU A 11 8.01 -11.65 9.66
C LEU A 11 7.69 -10.64 8.55
N ILE A 12 7.72 -9.34 8.86
CA ILE A 12 7.38 -8.27 7.92
C ILE A 12 8.49 -8.10 6.90
N GLY A 13 8.12 -7.96 5.64
CA GLY A 13 9.05 -7.84 4.53
C GLY A 13 9.48 -9.18 3.94
N LYS A 14 10.52 -9.17 3.11
CA LYS A 14 11.03 -10.34 2.38
C LYS A 14 9.92 -11.07 1.61
N THR A 15 9.03 -10.29 1.05
CA THR A 15 7.89 -10.81 0.28
C THR A 15 8.38 -11.31 -1.08
N PRO A 16 7.76 -12.37 -1.63
CA PRO A 16 8.20 -12.95 -2.89
C PRO A 16 7.88 -12.05 -4.09
N ILE A 17 8.66 -12.26 -5.14
CA ILE A 17 8.35 -11.82 -6.51
C ILE A 17 8.05 -13.07 -7.34
N ILE A 18 7.03 -13.00 -8.18
CA ILE A 18 6.77 -14.01 -9.20
C ILE A 18 6.82 -13.40 -10.60
N GLU A 19 7.24 -14.17 -11.58
CA GLU A 19 6.98 -13.89 -12.99
C GLU A 19 5.55 -14.32 -13.32
N ALA A 20 4.76 -13.38 -13.82
CA ALA A 20 3.33 -13.60 -14.08
C ALA A 20 3.09 -14.22 -15.47
N VAL A 21 3.69 -15.40 -15.71
CA VAL A 21 3.79 -16.04 -17.04
C VAL A 21 2.44 -16.30 -17.70
N ASN A 22 1.43 -16.73 -16.92
CA ASN A 22 0.10 -16.99 -17.49
C ASN A 22 -0.66 -15.69 -17.75
N PHE A 23 -0.46 -14.69 -16.89
CA PHE A 23 -1.03 -13.37 -17.09
C PHE A 23 -0.41 -12.69 -18.32
N GLU A 24 0.92 -12.76 -18.49
CA GLU A 24 1.63 -12.25 -19.68
C GLU A 24 1.04 -12.81 -20.97
N LYS A 25 0.85 -14.14 -21.03
CA LYS A 25 0.19 -14.80 -22.17
C LYS A 25 -1.23 -14.33 -22.38
N ALA A 26 -2.01 -14.19 -21.30
CA ALA A 26 -3.41 -13.79 -21.36
C ALA A 26 -3.63 -12.33 -21.78
N VAL A 27 -2.61 -11.49 -21.60
CA VAL A 27 -2.64 -10.08 -22.03
C VAL A 27 -1.77 -9.81 -23.26
N GLU A 28 -1.12 -10.83 -23.82
CA GLU A 28 -0.21 -10.70 -24.98
C GLU A 28 0.90 -9.68 -24.70
N ALA A 29 1.58 -9.83 -23.58
CA ALA A 29 2.68 -8.95 -23.18
C ALA A 29 3.93 -9.18 -24.03
N ASP A 30 4.59 -8.09 -24.46
CA ASP A 30 5.90 -8.12 -25.14
C ASP A 30 7.08 -7.91 -24.16
N ALA A 31 6.79 -7.74 -22.86
CA ALA A 31 7.75 -7.54 -21.79
C ALA A 31 7.49 -8.54 -20.65
N THR A 32 8.50 -8.83 -19.85
CA THR A 32 8.36 -9.65 -18.64
C THR A 32 7.65 -8.86 -17.54
N ILE A 33 6.62 -9.42 -16.94
CA ILE A 33 5.86 -8.81 -15.84
C ILE A 33 6.14 -9.57 -14.54
N LEU A 34 6.84 -8.92 -13.63
CA LEU A 34 7.13 -9.40 -12.29
C LEU A 34 6.15 -8.78 -11.29
N ALA A 35 5.54 -9.61 -10.45
CA ALA A 35 4.61 -9.19 -9.42
C ALA A 35 5.23 -9.31 -8.04
N LYS A 36 5.45 -8.19 -7.32
CA LYS A 36 5.88 -8.14 -5.92
C LYS A 36 4.67 -8.33 -5.01
N LEU A 37 4.57 -9.46 -4.32
CA LEU A 37 3.38 -9.90 -3.60
C LEU A 37 3.39 -9.45 -2.13
N GLU A 38 2.96 -8.23 -1.85
CA GLU A 38 2.98 -7.65 -0.50
C GLU A 38 1.94 -8.23 0.46
N TYR A 39 1.00 -9.04 -0.01
CA TYR A 39 0.07 -9.75 0.86
C TYR A 39 0.72 -10.87 1.68
N PHE A 40 1.95 -11.26 1.39
CA PHE A 40 2.73 -12.18 2.21
C PHE A 40 3.20 -11.57 3.54
N ASN A 41 3.08 -10.27 3.73
CA ASN A 41 3.24 -9.69 5.06
C ASN A 41 2.19 -10.27 6.03
N PRO A 42 2.50 -10.41 7.33
CA PRO A 42 1.66 -11.13 8.31
C PRO A 42 0.22 -10.60 8.43
N ALA A 43 0.02 -9.29 8.33
CA ALA A 43 -1.31 -8.68 8.32
C ALA A 43 -1.85 -8.44 6.89
N GLY A 44 -1.22 -9.04 5.88
CA GLY A 44 -1.72 -9.20 4.52
C GLY A 44 -1.59 -7.95 3.64
N SER A 45 -0.67 -7.02 3.92
CA SER A 45 -0.46 -5.88 3.04
C SER A 45 0.91 -5.20 3.18
N VAL A 46 1.25 -4.39 2.18
CA VAL A 46 2.42 -3.50 2.18
C VAL A 46 2.45 -2.54 3.38
N LYS A 47 1.30 -2.27 4.00
CA LYS A 47 1.20 -1.33 5.12
C LYS A 47 1.76 -1.88 6.43
N ASP A 48 2.00 -3.17 6.53
CA ASP A 48 2.70 -3.77 7.67
C ASP A 48 4.10 -3.18 7.81
N ARG A 49 4.79 -2.96 6.69
CA ARG A 49 6.10 -2.30 6.65
C ARG A 49 6.04 -0.87 7.17
N VAL A 50 5.05 -0.13 6.70
CA VAL A 50 4.82 1.27 7.08
C VAL A 50 4.48 1.38 8.57
N ALA A 51 3.58 0.53 9.05
CA ALA A 51 3.19 0.48 10.47
C ALA A 51 4.38 0.19 11.38
N LEU A 52 5.18 -0.83 11.04
CA LEU A 52 6.38 -1.18 11.79
C LEU A 52 7.37 -0.01 11.83
N ALA A 53 7.69 0.58 10.67
CA ALA A 53 8.66 1.66 10.60
C ALA A 53 8.21 2.92 11.35
N MET A 54 6.94 3.30 11.25
CA MET A 54 6.41 4.46 11.99
C MET A 54 6.45 4.23 13.50
N ILE A 55 6.12 3.02 13.98
CA ILE A 55 6.19 2.65 15.39
C ILE A 55 7.63 2.68 15.89
N GLU A 56 8.56 2.01 15.20
CA GLU A 56 9.97 1.93 15.61
C GLU A 56 10.66 3.28 15.58
N GLU A 57 10.36 4.12 14.61
CA GLU A 57 10.91 5.48 14.57
C GLU A 57 10.37 6.35 15.71
N ALA A 58 9.08 6.20 16.07
CA ALA A 58 8.49 6.90 17.19
C ALA A 58 9.04 6.41 18.55
N GLU A 59 9.32 5.10 18.68
CA GLU A 59 10.02 4.52 19.84
C GLU A 59 11.45 5.09 19.96
N LYS A 60 12.20 5.07 18.84
CA LYS A 60 13.57 5.56 18.79
C LYS A 60 13.69 7.05 19.15
N LYS A 61 12.71 7.86 18.73
CA LYS A 61 12.63 9.28 19.06
C LYS A 61 12.13 9.54 20.50
N GLY A 62 11.71 8.51 21.22
CA GLY A 62 11.12 8.63 22.56
C GLY A 62 9.74 9.29 22.57
N VAL A 63 9.10 9.44 21.41
CA VAL A 63 7.75 9.99 21.26
C VAL A 63 6.71 8.92 21.63
N LEU A 64 6.93 7.67 21.25
CA LEU A 64 6.10 6.53 21.61
C LEU A 64 6.72 5.79 22.81
N LYS A 65 6.16 5.97 23.98
CA LYS A 65 6.65 5.37 25.25
C LYS A 65 5.93 4.07 25.55
N LYS A 66 6.51 3.22 26.39
CA LYS A 66 5.86 1.98 26.85
C LYS A 66 4.46 2.27 27.45
N GLY A 67 3.48 1.50 27.00
CA GLY A 67 2.08 1.67 27.44
C GLY A 67 1.35 2.85 26.80
N ALA A 68 1.95 3.52 25.83
CA ALA A 68 1.31 4.58 25.07
C ALA A 68 0.13 4.07 24.23
N THR A 69 -0.73 5.01 23.83
CA THR A 69 -1.82 4.76 22.89
C THR A 69 -1.47 5.30 21.52
N ILE A 70 -1.50 4.45 20.49
CA ILE A 70 -1.41 4.84 19.11
C ILE A 70 -2.80 5.19 18.61
N ILE A 71 -2.97 6.38 18.06
CA ILE A 71 -4.23 6.84 17.47
C ILE A 71 -3.97 7.08 15.98
N GLU A 72 -4.84 6.59 15.09
CA GLU A 72 -4.71 6.86 13.65
C GLU A 72 -6.08 6.97 13.00
N PRO A 73 -6.31 8.04 12.20
CA PRO A 73 -7.54 8.18 11.41
C PRO A 73 -7.42 7.35 10.14
N THR A 74 -7.85 6.08 10.20
CA THR A 74 -7.79 5.18 9.06
C THR A 74 -8.71 3.98 9.23
N SER A 75 -9.30 3.52 8.13
CA SER A 75 -10.07 2.28 8.04
C SER A 75 -9.41 1.25 7.11
N GLY A 76 -8.27 1.61 6.52
CA GLY A 76 -7.60 0.80 5.52
C GLY A 76 -6.48 -0.09 6.08
N ASN A 77 -5.63 -0.55 5.18
CA ASN A 77 -4.52 -1.47 5.48
C ASN A 77 -3.54 -0.90 6.52
N THR A 78 -3.36 0.41 6.58
CA THR A 78 -2.52 1.04 7.63
C THR A 78 -3.07 0.77 9.03
N GLY A 79 -4.39 0.86 9.22
CA GLY A 79 -5.02 0.52 10.51
C GLY A 79 -4.83 -0.94 10.87
N ILE A 80 -4.89 -1.85 9.89
CA ILE A 80 -4.66 -3.28 10.11
C ILE A 80 -3.19 -3.53 10.52
N GLY A 81 -2.25 -2.94 9.80
CA GLY A 81 -0.82 -3.03 10.14
C GLY A 81 -0.50 -2.45 11.52
N LEU A 82 -1.06 -1.27 11.85
CA LEU A 82 -0.89 -0.66 13.18
C LEU A 82 -1.51 -1.49 14.29
N ALA A 83 -2.68 -2.09 14.05
CA ALA A 83 -3.30 -3.00 15.01
C ALA A 83 -2.44 -4.24 15.24
N ALA A 84 -2.00 -4.91 14.17
CA ALA A 84 -1.18 -6.11 14.26
C ALA A 84 0.17 -5.85 14.96
N VAL A 85 0.90 -4.83 14.54
CA VAL A 85 2.22 -4.52 15.09
C VAL A 85 2.12 -3.84 16.45
N GLY A 86 1.26 -2.82 16.59
CA GLY A 86 1.12 -2.05 17.83
C GLY A 86 0.65 -2.91 19.01
N VAL A 87 -0.40 -3.71 18.81
CA VAL A 87 -0.89 -4.61 19.86
C VAL A 87 0.15 -5.67 20.22
N SER A 88 0.87 -6.24 19.24
CA SER A 88 1.92 -7.23 19.52
C SER A 88 3.10 -6.65 20.31
N LYS A 89 3.37 -5.34 20.17
CA LYS A 89 4.37 -4.59 20.95
C LYS A 89 3.85 -4.07 22.31
N GLY A 90 2.57 -4.35 22.65
CA GLY A 90 1.96 -3.98 23.91
C GLY A 90 1.40 -2.55 23.97
N TYR A 91 1.18 -1.91 22.81
CA TYR A 91 0.50 -0.62 22.73
C TYR A 91 -1.01 -0.78 22.66
N LYS A 92 -1.73 0.21 23.17
CA LYS A 92 -3.14 0.37 22.84
C LYS A 92 -3.24 1.01 21.45
N VAL A 93 -4.17 0.53 20.63
CA VAL A 93 -4.40 1.08 19.29
C VAL A 93 -5.84 1.53 19.18
N ILE A 94 -6.05 2.80 18.86
CA ILE A 94 -7.36 3.40 18.61
C ILE A 94 -7.40 3.88 17.16
N LEU A 95 -8.39 3.40 16.42
CA LEU A 95 -8.59 3.79 15.02
C LEU A 95 -9.89 4.55 14.89
N THR A 96 -9.83 5.74 14.32
CA THR A 96 -11.01 6.55 14.04
C THR A 96 -11.40 6.41 12.58
N MET A 97 -12.68 6.20 12.31
CA MET A 97 -13.19 6.00 10.96
C MET A 97 -14.68 6.32 10.85
N PRO A 98 -15.17 6.70 9.63
CA PRO A 98 -16.59 6.88 9.40
C PRO A 98 -17.38 5.60 9.65
N GLU A 99 -18.59 5.73 10.15
CA GLU A 99 -19.52 4.59 10.37
C GLU A 99 -19.96 3.88 9.09
N THR A 100 -19.72 4.50 7.93
CA THR A 100 -19.97 3.92 6.61
C THR A 100 -18.98 2.82 6.22
N MET A 101 -17.91 2.64 6.98
CA MET A 101 -16.94 1.57 6.73
C MET A 101 -17.55 0.19 6.96
N SER A 102 -17.18 -0.78 6.11
CA SER A 102 -17.75 -2.12 6.13
C SER A 102 -17.58 -2.83 7.47
N ILE A 103 -18.54 -3.67 7.79
CA ILE A 103 -18.55 -4.46 9.03
C ILE A 103 -17.36 -5.41 9.09
N GLU A 104 -16.98 -6.01 7.95
CA GLU A 104 -15.86 -6.94 7.84
C GLU A 104 -14.54 -6.25 8.22
N ARG A 105 -14.30 -5.02 7.73
CA ARG A 105 -13.11 -4.23 8.12
C ARG A 105 -13.09 -3.92 9.61
N ARG A 106 -14.23 -3.51 10.17
CA ARG A 106 -14.35 -3.24 11.61
C ARG A 106 -14.09 -4.48 12.44
N ASN A 107 -14.62 -5.62 12.03
CA ASN A 107 -14.42 -6.90 12.71
C ASN A 107 -12.95 -7.36 12.65
N LEU A 108 -12.30 -7.21 11.49
CA LEU A 108 -10.89 -7.54 11.35
C LEU A 108 -10.00 -6.71 12.28
N LEU A 109 -10.23 -5.41 12.36
CA LEU A 109 -9.48 -4.51 13.25
C LEU A 109 -9.69 -4.85 14.73
N LYS A 110 -10.95 -5.16 15.13
CA LYS A 110 -11.27 -5.61 16.48
C LYS A 110 -10.61 -6.97 16.80
N ALA A 111 -10.56 -7.88 15.83
CA ALA A 111 -9.91 -9.18 16.02
C ALA A 111 -8.39 -9.04 16.29
N TYR A 112 -7.74 -8.03 15.73
CA TYR A 112 -6.38 -7.66 16.10
C TYR A 112 -6.25 -6.95 17.45
N GLY A 113 -7.35 -6.63 18.13
CA GLY A 113 -7.35 -5.98 19.44
C GLY A 113 -7.39 -4.45 19.39
N ALA A 114 -7.60 -3.84 18.23
CA ALA A 114 -7.75 -2.37 18.12
C ALA A 114 -9.13 -1.91 18.63
N GLN A 115 -9.15 -0.78 19.31
CA GLN A 115 -10.38 -0.06 19.62
C GLN A 115 -10.79 0.78 18.41
N ILE A 116 -12.07 0.74 18.06
CA ILE A 116 -12.62 1.53 16.95
C ILE A 116 -13.51 2.62 17.51
N VAL A 117 -13.28 3.84 17.05
CA VAL A 117 -14.13 4.99 17.31
C VAL A 117 -14.78 5.42 15.99
N LEU A 118 -16.08 5.21 15.89
CA LEU A 118 -16.86 5.57 14.71
C LEU A 118 -17.23 7.05 14.75
N THR A 119 -17.14 7.69 13.59
CA THR A 119 -17.55 9.07 13.38
C THR A 119 -18.72 9.13 12.41
N GLU A 120 -19.44 10.25 12.42
CA GLU A 120 -20.59 10.48 11.56
C GLU A 120 -20.20 10.31 10.08
N GLY A 121 -20.95 9.45 9.38
CA GLY A 121 -20.67 9.08 8.00
C GLY A 121 -20.61 10.25 7.02
N ALA A 122 -21.50 11.23 7.20
CA ALA A 122 -21.55 12.44 6.38
C ALA A 122 -20.27 13.31 6.44
N LYS A 123 -19.48 13.19 7.51
CA LYS A 123 -18.21 13.92 7.68
C LYS A 123 -17.02 13.20 7.05
N GLY A 124 -17.19 11.98 6.58
CA GLY A 124 -16.14 11.19 5.93
C GLY A 124 -14.83 11.14 6.73
N MET A 125 -13.69 11.09 6.04
CA MET A 125 -12.36 11.05 6.68
C MET A 125 -12.01 12.32 7.45
N THR A 126 -12.54 13.48 7.06
CA THR A 126 -12.34 14.74 7.80
C THR A 126 -12.87 14.64 9.22
N GLY A 127 -14.04 14.00 9.40
CA GLY A 127 -14.61 13.71 10.73
C GLY A 127 -13.73 12.76 11.54
N ALA A 128 -13.17 11.73 10.90
CA ALA A 128 -12.27 10.79 11.54
C ALA A 128 -10.95 11.45 12.00
N ILE A 129 -10.36 12.31 11.17
CA ILE A 129 -9.14 13.07 11.51
C ILE A 129 -9.39 13.96 12.71
N LYS A 130 -10.48 14.77 12.67
CA LYS A 130 -10.83 15.63 13.79
C LYS A 130 -11.01 14.85 15.09
N LYS A 131 -11.66 13.67 15.02
CA LYS A 131 -11.85 12.82 16.20
C LYS A 131 -10.56 12.22 16.73
N ALA A 132 -9.60 11.89 15.84
CA ALA A 132 -8.27 11.46 16.25
C ALA A 132 -7.53 12.56 17.02
N ASP A 133 -7.60 13.82 16.55
CA ASP A 133 -6.99 14.98 17.21
C ASP A 133 -7.64 15.27 18.57
N GLU A 134 -8.97 15.17 18.68
CA GLU A 134 -9.70 15.29 19.96
C GLU A 134 -9.20 14.23 20.96
N LEU A 135 -9.18 12.96 20.55
CA LEU A 135 -8.72 11.85 21.40
C LEU A 135 -7.26 12.00 21.82
N LYS A 136 -6.40 12.50 20.94
CA LYS A 136 -5.02 12.81 21.28
C LYS A 136 -4.90 13.86 22.37
N GLY A 137 -5.81 14.86 22.37
CA GLY A 137 -5.88 15.89 23.43
C GLY A 137 -6.41 15.37 24.75
N GLU A 138 -7.28 14.36 24.72
CA GLU A 138 -7.94 13.78 25.91
C GLU A 138 -7.11 12.64 26.54
N ILE A 139 -6.36 11.88 25.74
CA ILE A 139 -5.63 10.69 26.21
C ILE A 139 -4.16 11.06 26.42
N GLU A 140 -3.75 11.10 27.68
CA GLU A 140 -2.35 11.25 28.04
C GLU A 140 -1.51 10.10 27.44
N ASN A 141 -0.25 10.38 27.12
CA ASN A 141 0.67 9.41 26.52
C ASN A 141 0.09 8.75 25.26
N SER A 142 -0.46 9.57 24.34
CA SER A 142 -0.95 9.13 23.04
C SER A 142 -0.21 9.80 21.90
N VAL A 143 -0.16 9.11 20.74
CA VAL A 143 0.54 9.57 19.53
C VAL A 143 -0.31 9.28 18.30
N ILE A 144 -0.40 10.27 17.38
CA ILE A 144 -0.85 10.05 16.00
C ILE A 144 0.40 9.89 15.14
N LEU A 145 0.51 8.79 14.42
CA LEU A 145 1.71 8.48 13.61
C LEU A 145 1.69 9.18 12.26
N GLY A 146 0.50 9.37 11.65
CA GLY A 146 0.31 10.24 10.49
C GLY A 146 0.92 9.73 9.18
N GLN A 147 0.36 8.67 8.59
CA GLN A 147 0.90 8.01 7.40
C GLN A 147 1.16 8.91 6.18
N PHE A 148 0.46 10.04 6.03
CA PHE A 148 0.57 10.94 4.89
C PHE A 148 1.70 11.99 5.03
N VAL A 149 2.19 12.20 6.27
CA VAL A 149 3.18 13.23 6.61
C VAL A 149 4.44 12.64 7.25
N ASN A 150 4.41 11.38 7.66
CA ASN A 150 5.49 10.74 8.41
C ASN A 150 6.60 10.22 7.48
N PRO A 151 7.83 10.76 7.55
CA PRO A 151 8.93 10.34 6.69
C PRO A 151 9.37 8.89 6.90
N ALA A 152 9.00 8.25 8.01
CA ALA A 152 9.26 6.82 8.22
C ALA A 152 8.53 5.93 7.18
N ASN A 153 7.44 6.42 6.57
CA ASN A 153 6.71 5.71 5.54
C ASN A 153 7.59 5.48 4.28
N PRO A 154 8.04 6.50 3.52
CA PRO A 154 8.94 6.26 2.39
C PRO A 154 10.28 5.66 2.82
N ALA A 155 10.80 5.99 4.00
CA ALA A 155 12.05 5.42 4.51
C ALA A 155 11.96 3.89 4.70
N ALA A 156 10.82 3.34 5.12
CA ALA A 156 10.59 1.90 5.19
C ALA A 156 10.80 1.23 3.83
N HIS A 157 10.26 1.81 2.77
CA HIS A 157 10.36 1.28 1.42
C HIS A 157 11.77 1.43 0.81
N PHE A 158 12.44 2.54 1.13
CA PHE A 158 13.83 2.74 0.73
C PHE A 158 14.76 1.71 1.41
N ALA A 159 14.52 1.40 2.68
CA ALA A 159 15.35 0.48 3.45
C ALA A 159 15.02 -1.01 3.24
N THR A 160 13.83 -1.35 2.75
CA THR A 160 13.40 -2.75 2.67
C THR A 160 12.86 -3.12 1.29
N THR A 161 11.75 -2.58 0.84
CA THR A 161 11.07 -2.96 -0.41
C THR A 161 11.94 -2.72 -1.64
N GLY A 162 12.61 -1.58 -1.71
CA GLY A 162 13.54 -1.24 -2.80
C GLY A 162 14.71 -2.23 -2.91
N PRO A 163 15.47 -2.46 -1.81
CA PRO A 163 16.52 -3.48 -1.77
C PRO A 163 16.04 -4.88 -2.17
N GLU A 164 14.91 -5.33 -1.62
CA GLU A 164 14.34 -6.64 -1.95
C GLU A 164 14.06 -6.78 -3.46
N ILE A 165 13.43 -5.77 -4.08
CA ILE A 165 13.16 -5.79 -5.51
C ILE A 165 14.46 -5.86 -6.31
N TRP A 166 15.45 -5.05 -5.94
CA TRP A 166 16.73 -5.02 -6.64
C TRP A 166 17.49 -6.36 -6.54
N GLU A 167 17.53 -6.93 -5.34
CA GLU A 167 18.22 -8.21 -5.06
C GLU A 167 17.50 -9.39 -5.72
N ASP A 168 16.17 -9.47 -5.57
CA ASP A 168 15.35 -10.56 -6.13
C ASP A 168 15.36 -10.60 -7.67
N THR A 169 15.69 -9.47 -8.31
CA THR A 169 15.77 -9.38 -9.78
C THR A 169 17.20 -9.37 -10.32
N ASP A 170 18.22 -9.56 -9.47
CA ASP A 170 19.64 -9.38 -9.85
C ASP A 170 19.91 -8.01 -10.50
N GLY A 171 19.20 -6.97 -10.07
CA GLY A 171 19.27 -5.62 -10.60
C GLY A 171 18.64 -5.43 -11.99
N LYS A 172 17.92 -6.42 -12.50
CA LYS A 172 17.26 -6.37 -13.82
C LYS A 172 15.85 -5.81 -13.71
N VAL A 173 15.76 -4.53 -13.41
CA VAL A 173 14.49 -3.77 -13.35
C VAL A 173 14.59 -2.60 -14.33
N ASP A 174 13.76 -2.59 -15.36
CA ASP A 174 13.65 -1.47 -16.29
C ASP A 174 12.55 -0.50 -15.90
N ILE A 175 11.42 -1.04 -15.39
CA ILE A 175 10.25 -0.26 -15.02
C ILE A 175 9.72 -0.75 -13.68
N PHE A 176 9.47 0.17 -12.74
CA PHE A 176 8.78 -0.11 -11.48
C PHE A 176 7.43 0.62 -11.45
N ILE A 177 6.38 -0.09 -11.08
CA ILE A 177 5.00 0.41 -11.02
C ILE A 177 4.43 0.28 -9.61
N ALA A 178 3.87 1.35 -9.09
CA ALA A 178 3.08 1.29 -7.86
C ALA A 178 1.94 2.31 -7.85
N GLY A 179 0.82 1.93 -7.24
CA GLY A 179 -0.30 2.81 -6.97
C GLY A 179 0.02 3.85 -5.89
N VAL A 180 -0.47 5.06 -6.07
CA VAL A 180 -0.24 6.18 -5.13
C VAL A 180 -1.43 6.36 -4.20
N GLY A 181 -1.29 5.84 -2.97
CA GLY A 181 -2.16 6.18 -1.84
C GLY A 181 -1.51 7.28 -1.00
N THR A 182 -0.59 6.92 -0.10
CA THR A 182 0.26 7.89 0.61
C THR A 182 1.48 8.34 -0.19
N GLY A 183 1.83 7.61 -1.24
CA GLY A 183 3.04 7.88 -2.03
C GLY A 183 4.33 7.29 -1.47
N GLY A 184 4.31 6.73 -0.26
CA GLY A 184 5.51 6.20 0.38
C GLY A 184 6.21 5.09 -0.42
N THR A 185 5.45 4.18 -1.02
CA THR A 185 5.99 3.10 -1.85
C THR A 185 6.71 3.63 -3.09
N VAL A 186 6.03 4.47 -3.89
CA VAL A 186 6.63 5.06 -5.10
C VAL A 186 7.88 5.87 -4.76
N THR A 187 7.81 6.68 -3.68
CA THR A 187 8.94 7.49 -3.23
C THR A 187 10.10 6.63 -2.78
N GLY A 188 9.90 5.75 -1.80
CA GLY A 188 11.01 5.01 -1.21
C GLY A 188 11.64 4.00 -2.17
N VAL A 189 10.81 3.21 -2.88
CA VAL A 189 11.33 2.26 -3.90
C VAL A 189 11.97 3.00 -5.06
N GLY A 190 11.32 4.06 -5.56
CA GLY A 190 11.82 4.84 -6.68
C GLY A 190 13.17 5.48 -6.38
N GLN A 191 13.33 6.11 -5.21
CA GLN A 191 14.61 6.68 -4.78
C GLN A 191 15.70 5.60 -4.66
N TYR A 192 15.36 4.42 -4.10
CA TYR A 192 16.33 3.34 -3.98
C TYR A 192 16.75 2.80 -5.35
N LEU A 193 15.80 2.46 -6.22
CA LEU A 193 16.10 1.90 -7.55
C LEU A 193 16.90 2.89 -8.40
N LYS A 194 16.52 4.17 -8.42
CA LYS A 194 17.28 5.22 -9.13
C LYS A 194 18.67 5.45 -8.54
N SER A 195 18.89 5.21 -7.26
CA SER A 195 20.23 5.25 -6.65
C SER A 195 21.14 4.12 -7.14
N LYS A 196 20.57 2.99 -7.59
CA LYS A 196 21.29 1.85 -8.16
C LYS A 196 21.46 1.96 -9.66
N ASN A 197 20.39 2.34 -10.35
CA ASN A 197 20.38 2.56 -11.79
C ASN A 197 19.44 3.75 -12.09
N PRO A 198 19.97 4.92 -12.48
CA PRO A 198 19.18 6.12 -12.76
C PRO A 198 18.22 5.96 -13.96
N ASP A 199 18.47 4.97 -14.84
CA ASP A 199 17.65 4.71 -16.03
C ASP A 199 16.37 3.91 -15.71
N VAL A 200 16.21 3.41 -14.48
CA VAL A 200 14.96 2.73 -14.07
C VAL A 200 13.81 3.71 -14.14
N LYS A 201 12.79 3.38 -14.92
CA LYS A 201 11.58 4.18 -15.05
C LYS A 201 10.62 3.89 -13.90
N ILE A 202 10.23 4.92 -13.18
CA ILE A 202 9.26 4.84 -12.08
C ILE A 202 7.90 5.32 -12.59
N VAL A 203 6.88 4.48 -12.46
CA VAL A 203 5.52 4.77 -12.92
C VAL A 203 4.56 4.80 -11.74
N ALA A 204 3.94 5.96 -11.55
CA ALA A 204 2.90 6.18 -10.55
C ALA A 204 1.53 5.86 -11.15
N VAL A 205 0.69 5.12 -10.40
CA VAL A 205 -0.68 4.81 -10.81
C VAL A 205 -1.66 5.58 -9.94
N GLU A 206 -2.63 6.26 -10.59
CA GLU A 206 -3.73 6.96 -9.92
C GLU A 206 -5.09 6.56 -10.54
N PRO A 207 -6.23 6.78 -9.85
CA PRO A 207 -7.54 6.57 -10.46
C PRO A 207 -7.84 7.60 -11.54
N ALA A 208 -8.30 7.18 -12.71
CA ALA A 208 -8.63 8.08 -13.83
C ALA A 208 -9.74 9.08 -13.48
N THR A 209 -10.66 8.71 -12.59
CA THR A 209 -11.73 9.63 -12.11
C THR A 209 -11.29 10.55 -10.97
N SER A 210 -10.07 10.38 -10.45
CA SER A 210 -9.44 11.24 -9.44
C SER A 210 -7.97 11.52 -9.78
N PRO A 211 -7.69 12.17 -10.93
CA PRO A 211 -6.35 12.37 -11.48
C PRO A 211 -5.64 13.55 -10.79
N VAL A 212 -5.38 13.40 -9.49
CA VAL A 212 -4.78 14.46 -8.67
C VAL A 212 -3.34 14.77 -9.09
N LEU A 213 -2.57 13.71 -9.38
CA LEU A 213 -1.15 13.87 -9.71
C LEU A 213 -0.94 14.43 -11.12
N SER A 214 -1.75 13.95 -12.09
CA SER A 214 -1.61 14.35 -13.49
C SER A 214 -2.39 15.62 -13.85
N GLN A 215 -3.53 15.90 -13.19
CA GLN A 215 -4.44 16.99 -13.57
C GLN A 215 -4.84 17.93 -12.42
N GLY A 216 -4.39 17.66 -11.19
CA GLY A 216 -4.76 18.47 -10.02
C GLY A 216 -6.24 18.37 -9.63
N LYS A 217 -6.96 17.36 -10.07
CA LYS A 217 -8.40 17.20 -9.85
C LYS A 217 -8.70 15.97 -9.00
N SER A 218 -9.40 16.14 -7.89
CA SER A 218 -9.93 15.02 -7.12
C SER A 218 -11.36 14.68 -7.53
N GLY A 219 -11.73 13.41 -7.43
CA GLY A 219 -13.07 12.93 -7.72
C GLY A 219 -13.37 11.59 -7.05
N PRO A 220 -14.63 11.14 -7.06
CA PRO A 220 -14.99 9.83 -6.53
C PRO A 220 -14.42 8.71 -7.40
N HIS A 221 -13.90 7.66 -6.77
CA HIS A 221 -13.42 6.46 -7.43
C HIS A 221 -13.65 5.22 -6.56
N LYS A 222 -13.49 4.04 -7.16
CA LYS A 222 -13.70 2.75 -6.50
C LYS A 222 -12.40 1.95 -6.27
N ILE A 223 -11.24 2.47 -6.66
CA ILE A 223 -9.94 1.80 -6.48
C ILE A 223 -9.47 2.04 -5.04
N GLN A 224 -9.90 1.19 -4.13
CA GLN A 224 -9.54 1.31 -2.71
C GLN A 224 -8.02 1.16 -2.53
N GLY A 225 -7.46 1.97 -1.61
CA GLY A 225 -6.03 1.94 -1.24
C GLY A 225 -5.15 2.94 -1.95
N ILE A 226 -5.62 3.57 -3.03
CA ILE A 226 -4.94 4.65 -3.75
C ILE A 226 -5.87 5.85 -3.94
N GLY A 227 -5.35 6.96 -4.47
CA GLY A 227 -6.18 8.13 -4.80
C GLY A 227 -6.70 8.86 -3.57
N ALA A 228 -5.81 9.40 -2.74
CA ALA A 228 -6.17 10.09 -1.49
C ALA A 228 -6.99 11.38 -1.67
N GLY A 229 -7.09 11.89 -2.89
CA GLY A 229 -7.78 13.15 -3.21
C GLY A 229 -6.93 14.41 -3.05
N PHE A 230 -5.69 14.25 -2.63
CA PHE A 230 -4.68 15.32 -2.49
C PHE A 230 -3.29 14.74 -2.74
N VAL A 231 -2.28 15.62 -2.89
CA VAL A 231 -0.87 15.20 -2.98
C VAL A 231 -0.32 15.06 -1.56
N PRO A 232 0.08 13.84 -1.12
CA PRO A 232 0.61 13.62 0.22
C PRO A 232 1.98 14.26 0.42
N ASP A 233 2.28 14.73 1.64
CA ASP A 233 3.56 15.38 1.96
C ASP A 233 4.76 14.43 1.82
N VAL A 234 4.56 13.13 2.05
CA VAL A 234 5.62 12.11 1.91
C VAL A 234 5.87 11.67 0.48
N LEU A 235 5.07 12.13 -0.49
CA LEU A 235 5.26 11.84 -1.90
C LEU A 235 6.32 12.75 -2.51
N ASP A 236 7.44 12.19 -2.94
CA ASP A 236 8.39 12.90 -3.78
C ASP A 236 7.87 12.92 -5.24
N THR A 237 7.31 14.05 -5.65
CA THR A 237 6.74 14.23 -6.99
C THR A 237 7.80 14.27 -8.11
N LYS A 238 9.08 14.22 -7.78
CA LYS A 238 10.19 14.21 -8.75
C LYS A 238 10.75 12.81 -8.97
N VAL A 239 10.30 11.81 -8.19
CA VAL A 239 10.86 10.46 -8.26
C VAL A 239 10.29 9.65 -9.43
N TYR A 240 9.03 9.88 -9.79
CA TYR A 240 8.38 9.16 -10.89
C TYR A 240 8.56 9.89 -12.23
N ASP A 241 8.66 9.10 -13.29
CA ASP A 241 8.88 9.55 -14.66
C ASP A 241 7.58 9.62 -15.47
N GLU A 242 6.57 8.85 -15.04
CA GLU A 242 5.26 8.79 -15.69
C GLU A 242 4.15 8.57 -14.68
N ILE A 243 2.97 9.12 -14.98
CA ILE A 243 1.72 8.87 -14.25
C ILE A 243 0.77 8.16 -15.21
N LEU A 244 0.21 7.02 -14.78
CA LEU A 244 -0.83 6.30 -15.52
C LEU A 244 -2.16 6.37 -14.75
N PRO A 245 -3.15 7.13 -15.23
CA PRO A 245 -4.51 7.06 -14.74
C PRO A 245 -5.18 5.76 -15.19
N ILE A 246 -5.77 5.01 -14.24
CA ILE A 246 -6.44 3.73 -14.50
C ILE A 246 -7.92 3.84 -14.14
N GLU A 247 -8.78 3.35 -15.03
CA GLU A 247 -10.22 3.30 -14.81
C GLU A 247 -10.60 2.24 -13.76
N ASN A 248 -11.69 2.47 -13.01
CA ASN A 248 -12.16 1.53 -12.00
C ASN A 248 -12.42 0.13 -12.60
N GLU A 249 -13.10 0.09 -13.74
CA GLU A 249 -13.47 -1.15 -14.42
C GLU A 249 -12.25 -1.93 -14.91
N ASP A 250 -11.20 -1.22 -15.36
CA ASP A 250 -9.95 -1.84 -15.80
C ASP A 250 -9.21 -2.47 -14.61
N ALA A 251 -9.19 -1.78 -13.46
CA ALA A 251 -8.61 -2.33 -12.24
C ALA A 251 -9.34 -3.61 -11.80
N PHE A 252 -10.68 -3.63 -11.82
CA PHE A 252 -11.47 -4.81 -11.47
C PHE A 252 -11.23 -5.97 -12.43
N LYS A 253 -11.37 -5.73 -13.73
CA LYS A 253 -11.18 -6.75 -14.76
C LYS A 253 -9.79 -7.36 -14.74
N THR A 254 -8.77 -6.52 -14.55
CA THR A 254 -7.38 -6.98 -14.55
C THR A 254 -7.04 -7.75 -13.29
N GLY A 255 -7.49 -7.31 -12.11
CA GLY A 255 -7.32 -8.06 -10.86
C GLY A 255 -8.02 -9.42 -10.89
N ASN A 256 -9.25 -9.48 -11.41
CA ASN A 256 -9.99 -10.74 -11.62
C ASN A 256 -9.28 -11.65 -12.64
N LYS A 257 -8.79 -11.11 -13.76
CA LYS A 257 -8.00 -11.86 -14.73
C LYS A 257 -6.75 -12.46 -14.10
N PHE A 258 -5.99 -11.69 -13.32
CA PHE A 258 -4.80 -12.17 -12.63
C PHE A 258 -5.12 -13.33 -11.67
N ALA A 259 -6.20 -13.21 -10.91
CA ALA A 259 -6.66 -14.29 -10.04
C ALA A 259 -6.96 -15.59 -10.82
N LYS A 260 -7.57 -15.48 -12.00
CA LYS A 260 -7.93 -16.63 -12.84
C LYS A 260 -6.75 -17.22 -13.62
N THR A 261 -5.70 -16.44 -13.89
CA THR A 261 -4.52 -16.90 -14.63
C THR A 261 -3.42 -17.41 -13.71
N GLU A 262 -3.13 -16.70 -12.63
CA GLU A 262 -2.03 -17.03 -11.71
C GLU A 262 -2.50 -17.77 -10.45
N GLY A 263 -3.80 -17.87 -10.20
CA GLY A 263 -4.34 -18.51 -8.98
C GLY A 263 -4.12 -17.69 -7.71
N ILE A 264 -3.89 -16.38 -7.82
CA ILE A 264 -3.56 -15.49 -6.72
C ILE A 264 -4.60 -14.37 -6.63
N LEU A 265 -5.32 -14.32 -5.50
CA LEU A 265 -6.27 -13.24 -5.23
C LEU A 265 -5.54 -11.98 -4.78
N VAL A 266 -5.73 -10.89 -5.50
CA VAL A 266 -5.12 -9.59 -5.22
C VAL A 266 -6.17 -8.50 -5.07
N GLY A 267 -5.84 -7.41 -4.36
CA GLY A 267 -6.78 -6.31 -4.14
C GLY A 267 -6.99 -5.43 -5.37
N ILE A 268 -7.93 -4.48 -5.26
CA ILE A 268 -8.34 -3.60 -6.37
C ILE A 268 -7.17 -2.75 -6.88
N SER A 269 -6.37 -2.18 -5.97
CA SER A 269 -5.19 -1.38 -6.34
C SER A 269 -4.09 -2.21 -6.99
N SER A 270 -4.02 -3.51 -6.68
CA SER A 270 -3.15 -4.46 -7.39
C SER A 270 -3.60 -4.64 -8.84
N GLY A 271 -4.91 -4.74 -9.06
CA GLY A 271 -5.50 -4.76 -10.41
C GLY A 271 -5.16 -3.51 -11.22
N ALA A 272 -5.16 -2.34 -10.59
CA ALA A 272 -4.72 -1.10 -11.24
C ALA A 272 -3.23 -1.12 -11.62
N ALA A 273 -2.35 -1.60 -10.73
CA ALA A 273 -0.92 -1.74 -11.02
C ALA A 273 -0.66 -2.76 -12.14
N LEU A 274 -1.39 -3.88 -12.15
CA LEU A 274 -1.33 -4.89 -13.21
C LEU A 274 -1.84 -4.35 -14.55
N LYS A 275 -2.89 -3.51 -14.54
CA LYS A 275 -3.36 -2.84 -15.76
C LYS A 275 -2.33 -1.88 -16.33
N ALA A 276 -1.65 -1.14 -15.48
CA ALA A 276 -0.53 -0.30 -15.90
C ALA A 276 0.61 -1.16 -16.48
N ALA A 277 0.93 -2.31 -15.89
CA ALA A 277 1.92 -3.24 -16.42
C ALA A 277 1.50 -3.80 -17.78
N GLU A 278 0.24 -4.19 -17.96
CA GLU A 278 -0.31 -4.61 -19.27
C GLU A 278 -0.13 -3.51 -20.32
N ILE A 279 -0.50 -2.27 -20.03
CA ILE A 279 -0.37 -1.13 -20.94
C ILE A 279 1.09 -0.91 -21.33
N LEU A 280 1.98 -0.90 -20.36
CA LEU A 280 3.40 -0.65 -20.59
C LEU A 280 4.09 -1.81 -21.32
N SER A 281 3.70 -3.06 -21.06
CA SER A 281 4.28 -4.24 -21.70
C SER A 281 4.03 -4.31 -23.22
N LYS A 282 2.95 -3.65 -23.70
CA LYS A 282 2.58 -3.61 -25.12
C LYS A 282 3.20 -2.45 -25.90
N ARG A 283 3.91 -1.56 -25.21
CA ARG A 283 4.60 -0.45 -25.90
C ARG A 283 5.85 -0.96 -26.62
N PRO A 284 6.05 -0.62 -27.90
CA PRO A 284 7.18 -1.11 -28.67
C PRO A 284 8.54 -0.85 -28.02
N GLU A 285 8.71 0.30 -27.37
CA GLU A 285 9.94 0.69 -26.67
C GLU A 285 10.23 -0.14 -25.41
N ASN A 286 9.25 -0.91 -24.95
CA ASN A 286 9.37 -1.75 -23.75
C ASN A 286 9.50 -3.24 -24.07
N LYS A 287 9.55 -3.61 -25.35
CA LYS A 287 9.72 -5.00 -25.77
C LYS A 287 10.97 -5.62 -25.15
N GLY A 288 10.79 -6.77 -24.47
CA GLY A 288 11.86 -7.51 -23.81
C GLY A 288 12.37 -6.89 -22.51
N LYS A 289 11.77 -5.81 -22.02
CA LYS A 289 12.09 -5.20 -20.73
C LYS A 289 11.48 -5.95 -19.56
N THR A 290 12.01 -5.70 -18.37
CA THR A 290 11.49 -6.23 -17.11
C THR A 290 10.68 -5.16 -16.38
N ILE A 291 9.39 -5.42 -16.16
CA ILE A 291 8.44 -4.56 -15.48
C ILE A 291 8.10 -5.17 -14.13
N VAL A 292 8.36 -4.45 -13.05
CA VAL A 292 7.97 -4.88 -11.69
C VAL A 292 6.74 -4.10 -11.25
N ALA A 293 5.63 -4.80 -11.02
CA ALA A 293 4.41 -4.23 -10.44
C ALA A 293 4.29 -4.63 -8.97
N LEU A 294 4.14 -3.65 -8.07
CA LEU A 294 3.89 -3.93 -6.66
C LEU A 294 2.39 -4.14 -6.44
N LEU A 295 2.05 -5.30 -5.87
CA LEU A 295 0.68 -5.72 -5.55
C LEU A 295 0.46 -5.58 -4.04
N PRO A 296 -0.27 -4.53 -3.59
CA PRO A 296 -0.23 -4.09 -2.19
C PRO A 296 -0.86 -5.03 -1.17
N ASP A 297 -1.92 -5.78 -1.54
CA ASP A 297 -2.68 -6.58 -0.58
C ASP A 297 -3.43 -7.76 -1.20
N THR A 298 -4.07 -8.56 -0.32
CA THR A 298 -4.86 -9.74 -0.68
C THR A 298 -6.24 -9.38 -1.24
N GLY A 299 -6.73 -10.19 -2.17
CA GLY A 299 -8.09 -10.08 -2.72
C GLY A 299 -9.20 -10.51 -1.75
N GLU A 300 -8.89 -11.28 -0.70
CA GLU A 300 -9.89 -11.74 0.28
C GLU A 300 -10.65 -10.60 0.97
N ARG A 301 -10.06 -9.41 1.04
CA ARG A 301 -10.69 -8.20 1.60
C ARG A 301 -11.73 -7.58 0.68
N TYR A 302 -11.90 -8.09 -0.54
CA TYR A 302 -12.69 -7.48 -1.61
C TYR A 302 -13.68 -8.45 -2.24
N LEU A 303 -13.93 -9.63 -1.64
CA LEU A 303 -14.81 -10.67 -2.18
C LEU A 303 -16.25 -10.21 -2.38
N SER A 304 -16.72 -9.24 -1.58
CA SER A 304 -18.05 -8.61 -1.70
C SER A 304 -18.04 -7.33 -2.52
N THR A 305 -17.06 -7.15 -3.40
CA THR A 305 -16.94 -5.96 -4.26
C THR A 305 -16.99 -6.35 -5.74
N ALA A 306 -17.17 -5.37 -6.62
CA ALA A 306 -17.15 -5.55 -8.06
C ALA A 306 -15.87 -6.20 -8.63
N LEU A 307 -14.80 -6.32 -7.85
CA LEU A 307 -13.57 -7.02 -8.24
C LEU A 307 -13.84 -8.50 -8.58
N PHE A 308 -14.75 -9.14 -7.81
CA PHE A 308 -15.05 -10.57 -7.94
C PHE A 308 -16.53 -10.84 -8.25
N GLU A 309 -17.37 -9.80 -8.36
CA GLU A 309 -18.73 -9.89 -8.87
C GLU A 309 -18.65 -9.94 -10.40
N GLY A 310 -18.81 -11.14 -10.99
CA GLY A 310 -18.80 -11.33 -12.45
C GLY A 310 -18.96 -12.76 -12.84
#